data_f045dddcee75d19b4919dafb5c4de5b5
#
_entry.id   f045dddcee75d19b4919dafb5c4de5b5
#
_cell.length_a   1.000
_cell.length_b   1.000
_cell.length_c   1.000
_cell.angle_alpha   90.00
_cell.angle_beta   90.00
_cell.angle_gamma   90.00
#
_symmetry.space_group_name_H-M   'P 1'
#
loop_
_entity.id
_entity.type
_entity.pdbx_description
1 polymer ?
#
loop_
_entity_poly.entity_id
_entity_poly.type
_entity_poly.pdbx_seq_one_letter_code
_entity_poly.pdbx_strand_id
1 'polypeptide(L)'
;MASSRPAALIVEDQPFVGMVASDILKESGFQTFHAYDAEAAAQVLDEHPEIELVVTEAQLPGDVTGLELCRRVSLQRPNVQLVVTAASPELHRDKVPTGARVLRKPYASGELRTLVAAKALAEA
;
A
#
# COMPACT_ATOMS: atom_id res chain seq x y z
N MET A 1 7.57 17.18 -19.90
CA MET A 1 7.89 16.99 -18.96
C MET A 1 8.24 15.75 -18.56
N ALA A 2 9.02 15.67 -17.86
CA ALA A 2 9.47 14.42 -17.48
C ALA A 2 8.31 13.65 -17.00
N SER A 3 8.17 12.48 -17.50
CA SER A 3 7.20 11.60 -16.96
C SER A 3 7.62 11.27 -15.55
N SER A 4 6.88 11.70 -14.59
CA SER A 4 7.13 11.26 -13.25
C SER A 4 6.72 9.81 -13.14
N ARG A 5 7.50 9.04 -12.41
CA ARG A 5 7.12 7.67 -12.10
C ARG A 5 5.89 7.70 -11.20
N PRO A 6 5.00 6.72 -11.33
CA PRO A 6 3.93 6.59 -10.36
C PRO A 6 4.53 6.37 -8.97
N ALA A 7 3.89 6.91 -7.96
CA ALA A 7 4.39 6.82 -6.60
C ALA A 7 3.58 5.82 -5.79
N ALA A 8 4.23 5.13 -4.88
CA ALA A 8 3.62 4.18 -3.97
C ALA A 8 4.05 4.51 -2.55
N LEU A 9 3.13 4.32 -1.62
CA LEU A 9 3.40 4.44 -0.19
C LEU A 9 3.32 3.07 0.44
N ILE A 10 4.36 2.72 1.19
CA ILE A 10 4.40 1.47 1.95
C ILE A 10 4.24 1.84 3.43
N VAL A 11 3.23 1.26 4.08
CA VAL A 11 2.99 1.50 5.50
C VAL A 11 3.25 0.20 6.24
N GLU A 12 4.38 0.15 6.93
CA GLU A 12 4.87 -1.07 7.56
C GLU A 12 5.74 -0.68 8.75
N ASP A 13 5.44 -1.23 9.93
CA ASP A 13 6.18 -0.90 11.15
C ASP A 13 7.52 -1.65 11.28
N GLN A 14 7.72 -2.71 10.52
CA GLN A 14 8.98 -3.44 10.52
C GLN A 14 9.86 -2.94 9.38
N PRO A 15 10.98 -2.26 9.69
CA PRO A 15 11.76 -1.60 8.63
C PRO A 15 12.26 -2.54 7.54
N PHE A 16 12.70 -3.73 7.94
CA PHE A 16 13.22 -4.69 6.96
C PHE A 16 12.13 -5.16 5.99
N VAL A 17 10.95 -5.43 6.51
CA VAL A 17 9.82 -5.87 5.67
C VAL A 17 9.43 -4.75 4.70
N GLY A 18 9.38 -3.52 5.21
CA GLY A 18 9.07 -2.36 4.36
C GLY A 18 10.12 -2.14 3.29
N MET A 19 11.40 -2.37 3.61
CA MET A 19 12.47 -2.21 2.64
C MET A 19 12.35 -3.22 1.51
N VAL A 20 12.01 -4.46 1.82
CA VAL A 20 11.81 -5.49 0.81
C VAL A 20 10.65 -5.12 -0.11
N ALA A 21 9.53 -4.67 0.46
CA ALA A 21 8.38 -4.23 -0.34
C ALA A 21 8.76 -3.05 -1.23
N SER A 22 9.53 -2.10 -0.69
CA SER A 22 9.98 -0.94 -1.43
C SER A 22 10.81 -1.37 -2.65
N ASP A 23 11.73 -2.32 -2.46
CA ASP A 23 12.57 -2.79 -3.56
C ASP A 23 11.74 -3.43 -4.66
N ILE A 24 10.73 -4.22 -4.29
CA ILE A 24 9.85 -4.85 -5.27
C ILE A 24 9.10 -3.78 -6.09
N LEU A 25 8.60 -2.76 -5.41
CA LEU A 25 7.85 -1.71 -6.08
C LEU A 25 8.74 -0.84 -6.96
N LYS A 26 9.97 -0.57 -6.53
CA LYS A 26 10.92 0.16 -7.35
C LYS A 26 11.24 -0.60 -8.63
N GLU A 27 11.42 -1.92 -8.53
CA GLU A 27 11.63 -2.75 -9.70
C GLU A 27 10.44 -2.74 -10.65
N SER A 28 9.27 -2.48 -10.11
CA SER A 28 8.03 -2.39 -10.90
C SER A 28 7.76 -0.99 -11.45
N GLY A 29 8.69 -0.06 -11.26
CA GLY A 29 8.60 1.26 -11.85
C GLY A 29 8.08 2.36 -10.93
N PHE A 30 7.83 2.07 -9.67
CA PHE A 30 7.33 3.08 -8.73
C PHE A 30 8.47 3.84 -8.05
N GLN A 31 8.24 5.13 -7.79
CA GLN A 31 9.00 5.76 -6.73
C GLN A 31 8.27 5.44 -5.42
N THR A 32 9.02 5.24 -4.33
CA THR A 32 8.41 4.74 -3.11
C THR A 32 8.64 5.68 -1.94
N PHE A 33 7.63 5.72 -1.07
CA PHE A 33 7.70 6.39 0.22
C PHE A 33 7.40 5.35 1.28
N HIS A 34 7.90 5.53 2.49
CA HIS A 34 7.71 4.58 3.57
C HIS A 34 7.25 5.31 4.82
N ALA A 35 6.21 4.80 5.46
CA ALA A 35 5.72 5.28 6.74
C ALA A 35 5.61 4.11 7.70
N TYR A 36 5.87 4.34 8.98
CA TYR A 36 5.89 3.27 9.98
C TYR A 36 4.56 3.12 10.72
N ASP A 37 3.67 4.09 10.61
CA ASP A 37 2.35 4.03 11.22
C ASP A 37 1.35 4.82 10.37
N ALA A 38 0.08 4.77 10.77
CA ALA A 38 -0.98 5.40 10.00
C ALA A 38 -0.91 6.93 10.03
N GLU A 39 -0.45 7.50 11.14
CA GLU A 39 -0.33 8.95 11.26
C GLU A 39 0.72 9.48 10.30
N ALA A 40 1.89 8.85 10.27
CA ALA A 40 2.93 9.24 9.33
C ALA A 40 2.47 9.02 7.88
N ALA A 41 1.71 7.94 7.63
CA ALA A 41 1.19 7.67 6.30
C ALA A 41 0.23 8.76 5.83
N ALA A 42 -0.65 9.22 6.71
CA ALA A 42 -1.58 10.28 6.36
C ALA A 42 -0.85 11.55 5.97
N GLN A 43 0.22 11.88 6.70
CA GLN A 43 1.03 13.04 6.41
C GLN A 43 1.72 12.94 5.05
N VAL A 44 2.27 11.77 4.75
CA VAL A 44 2.92 11.54 3.45
C VAL A 44 1.90 11.68 2.33
N LEU A 45 0.71 11.11 2.51
CA LEU A 45 -0.35 11.22 1.50
C LEU A 45 -0.77 12.65 1.24
N ASP A 46 -0.85 13.47 2.30
CA ASP A 46 -1.21 14.87 2.14
C ASP A 46 -0.14 15.65 1.37
N GLU A 47 1.12 15.29 1.53
CA GLU A 47 2.23 15.97 0.89
C GLU A 47 2.50 15.48 -0.52
N HIS A 48 1.97 14.31 -0.90
CA HIS A 48 2.30 13.66 -2.16
C HIS A 48 1.05 13.22 -2.91
N PRO A 49 0.40 14.15 -3.61
CA PRO A 49 -0.80 13.80 -4.41
C PRO A 49 -0.51 12.86 -5.56
N GLU A 50 0.77 12.67 -5.91
CA GLU A 50 1.17 11.76 -6.97
C GLU A 50 1.12 10.29 -6.56
N ILE A 51 0.87 9.98 -5.28
CA ILE A 51 0.77 8.59 -4.82
C ILE A 51 -0.47 7.94 -5.41
N GLU A 52 -0.26 6.81 -6.09
CA GLU A 52 -1.32 6.06 -6.74
C GLU A 52 -1.55 4.68 -6.14
N LEU A 53 -0.65 4.24 -5.26
CA LEU A 53 -0.71 2.91 -4.65
C LEU A 53 -0.33 3.03 -3.19
N VAL A 54 -1.12 2.41 -2.31
CA VAL A 54 -0.78 2.27 -0.90
C VAL A 54 -0.76 0.78 -0.57
N VAL A 55 0.38 0.32 -0.06
CA VAL A 55 0.52 -1.04 0.46
C VAL A 55 0.67 -0.91 1.96
N THR A 56 -0.32 -1.33 2.71
CA THR A 56 -0.31 -1.16 4.16
C THR A 56 -0.53 -2.48 4.88
N GLU A 57 0.18 -2.67 5.98
CA GLU A 57 -0.12 -3.75 6.88
C GLU A 57 -1.48 -3.49 7.54
N ALA A 58 -2.26 -4.55 7.75
CA ALA A 58 -3.58 -4.43 8.37
C ALA A 58 -3.49 -3.95 9.81
N GLN A 59 -2.47 -4.41 10.54
CA GLN A 59 -2.27 -4.05 11.93
C GLN A 59 -1.04 -3.19 12.05
N LEU A 60 -1.23 -1.94 12.45
CA LEU A 60 -0.15 -0.98 12.64
C LEU A 60 -0.12 -0.55 14.10
N PRO A 61 1.04 -0.08 14.60
CA PRO A 61 1.08 0.49 15.95
C PRO A 61 0.32 1.80 15.99
N GLY A 62 -0.11 2.18 17.18
CA GLY A 62 -0.84 3.41 17.39
C GLY A 62 -2.35 3.20 17.39
N ASP A 63 -3.08 4.30 17.38
CA ASP A 63 -4.54 4.26 17.54
C ASP A 63 -5.28 3.95 16.25
N VAL A 64 -4.63 4.12 15.10
CA VAL A 64 -5.27 3.91 13.81
C VAL A 64 -4.66 2.69 13.14
N THR A 65 -5.49 1.71 12.83
CA THR A 65 -5.02 0.50 12.16
C THR A 65 -4.83 0.73 10.67
N GLY A 66 -4.16 -0.22 10.02
CA GLY A 66 -4.03 -0.17 8.57
C GLY A 66 -5.37 -0.27 7.86
N LEU A 67 -6.31 -1.03 8.42
CA LEU A 67 -7.65 -1.13 7.85
C LEU A 67 -8.39 0.20 7.93
N GLU A 68 -8.27 0.90 9.05
CA GLU A 68 -8.88 2.22 9.19
C GLU A 68 -8.22 3.22 8.23
N LEU A 69 -6.90 3.15 8.07
CA LEU A 69 -6.19 3.98 7.11
C LEU A 69 -6.73 3.74 5.70
N CYS A 70 -6.91 2.47 5.32
CA CYS A 70 -7.45 2.13 4.00
C CYS A 70 -8.83 2.72 3.79
N ARG A 71 -9.68 2.67 4.82
CA ARG A 71 -11.02 3.23 4.73
C ARG A 71 -10.96 4.73 4.47
N ARG A 72 -10.12 5.43 5.20
CA ARG A 72 -9.94 6.88 5.02
C ARG A 72 -9.43 7.22 3.63
N VAL A 73 -8.44 6.46 3.15
CA VAL A 73 -7.88 6.69 1.82
C VAL A 73 -8.93 6.43 0.75
N SER A 74 -9.71 5.37 0.89
CA SER A 74 -10.73 5.04 -0.11
C SER A 74 -11.79 6.14 -0.22
N LEU A 75 -12.08 6.83 0.87
CA LEU A 75 -13.04 7.92 0.86
C LEU A 75 -12.46 9.22 0.32
N GLN A 76 -11.21 9.53 0.66
CA GLN A 76 -10.59 10.80 0.32
C GLN A 76 -9.90 10.78 -1.03
N ARG A 77 -9.39 9.62 -1.43
CA ARG A 77 -8.62 9.48 -2.67
C ARG A 77 -9.04 8.18 -3.36
N PRO A 78 -10.24 8.16 -3.95
CA PRO A 78 -10.80 6.91 -4.50
C PRO A 78 -10.01 6.33 -5.67
N ASN A 79 -9.12 7.12 -6.29
CA ASN A 79 -8.30 6.63 -7.39
C ASN A 79 -7.03 5.89 -6.92
N VAL A 80 -6.74 5.93 -5.62
CA VAL A 80 -5.56 5.25 -5.09
C VAL A 80 -5.87 3.75 -4.96
N GLN A 81 -4.97 2.93 -5.49
CA GLN A 81 -5.08 1.49 -5.36
C GLN A 81 -4.62 1.08 -3.97
N LEU A 82 -5.35 0.18 -3.33
CA LEU A 82 -5.03 -0.27 -1.98
C LEU A 82 -4.68 -1.75 -1.98
N VAL A 83 -3.58 -2.08 -1.30
CA VAL A 83 -3.18 -3.45 -1.01
C VAL A 83 -2.98 -3.55 0.49
N VAL A 84 -3.66 -4.50 1.12
CA VAL A 84 -3.54 -4.73 2.56
C VAL A 84 -2.76 -6.01 2.77
N THR A 85 -1.66 -5.94 3.53
CA THR A 85 -0.91 -7.13 3.90
C THR A 85 -1.32 -7.57 5.30
N ALA A 86 -1.46 -8.87 5.50
CA ALA A 86 -1.92 -9.39 6.77
C ALA A 86 -1.16 -10.65 7.16
N ALA A 87 -0.62 -10.66 8.37
CA ALA A 87 0.02 -11.85 8.93
C ALA A 87 -1.01 -12.82 9.49
N SER A 88 -2.14 -12.30 9.96
CA SER A 88 -3.16 -13.14 10.58
C SER A 88 -4.08 -13.74 9.54
N PRO A 89 -4.38 -15.05 9.64
CA PRO A 89 -5.37 -15.66 8.75
C PRO A 89 -6.79 -15.21 9.05
N GLU A 90 -6.98 -14.46 10.13
CA GLU A 90 -8.31 -14.03 10.58
C GLU A 90 -8.77 -12.72 9.97
N LEU A 91 -8.01 -12.14 9.06
CA LEU A 91 -8.47 -10.94 8.37
C LEU A 91 -9.63 -11.28 7.46
N HIS A 92 -10.78 -10.70 7.75
CA HIS A 92 -11.98 -10.91 6.95
C HIS A 92 -12.06 -9.87 5.84
N ARG A 93 -12.38 -10.32 4.64
CA ARG A 93 -12.44 -9.43 3.49
C ARG A 93 -13.50 -8.35 3.62
N ASP A 94 -14.56 -8.60 4.39
CA ASP A 94 -15.61 -7.61 4.59
C ASP A 94 -15.15 -6.40 5.40
N LYS A 95 -13.98 -6.50 6.03
CA LYS A 95 -13.39 -5.39 6.78
C LYS A 95 -12.51 -4.48 5.94
N VAL A 96 -12.21 -4.88 4.71
CA VAL A 96 -11.41 -4.03 3.82
C VAL A 96 -12.33 -3.30 2.86
N PRO A 97 -11.95 -2.09 2.41
CA PRO A 97 -12.77 -1.37 1.44
C PRO A 97 -12.93 -2.17 0.14
N THR A 98 -14.06 -1.98 -0.51
CA THR A 98 -14.32 -2.60 -1.80
C THR A 98 -13.24 -2.19 -2.79
N GLY A 99 -12.67 -3.16 -3.48
CA GLY A 99 -11.61 -2.90 -4.44
C GLY A 99 -10.21 -3.01 -3.88
N ALA A 100 -10.05 -3.00 -2.56
CA ALA A 100 -8.74 -3.23 -1.95
C ALA A 100 -8.38 -4.70 -2.09
N ARG A 101 -7.10 -4.96 -2.32
CA ARG A 101 -6.59 -6.32 -2.44
C ARG A 101 -5.91 -6.74 -1.16
N VAL A 102 -6.00 -8.02 -0.83
CA VAL A 102 -5.39 -8.58 0.38
C VAL A 102 -4.25 -9.49 -0.02
N LEU A 103 -3.09 -9.29 0.61
CA LEU A 103 -1.91 -10.09 0.39
C LEU A 103 -1.45 -10.66 1.72
N ARG A 104 -1.44 -11.97 1.85
CA ARG A 104 -1.12 -12.61 3.13
C ARG A 104 0.38 -12.77 3.30
N LYS A 105 0.86 -12.47 4.49
CA LYS A 105 2.26 -12.67 4.87
C LYS A 105 2.48 -14.11 5.33
N PRO A 106 3.64 -14.69 5.11
CA PRO A 106 4.68 -14.19 4.22
C PRO A 106 4.24 -14.33 2.76
N TYR A 107 4.55 -13.33 1.95
CA TYR A 107 4.24 -13.40 0.52
C TYR A 107 5.53 -13.48 -0.26
N ALA A 108 5.46 -14.16 -1.40
CA ALA A 108 6.60 -14.18 -2.32
C ALA A 108 6.65 -12.84 -3.05
N SER A 109 7.85 -12.41 -3.40
CA SER A 109 8.03 -11.14 -4.11
C SER A 109 7.22 -11.10 -5.40
N GLY A 110 7.05 -12.26 -6.06
CA GLY A 110 6.26 -12.35 -7.28
C GLY A 110 4.78 -12.05 -7.06
N GLU A 111 4.24 -12.33 -5.88
CA GLU A 111 2.83 -12.04 -5.61
C GLU A 111 2.56 -10.54 -5.61
N LEU A 112 3.40 -9.77 -4.93
CA LEU A 112 3.24 -8.32 -4.92
C LEU A 112 3.49 -7.74 -6.32
N ARG A 113 4.52 -8.23 -6.99
CA ARG A 113 4.85 -7.79 -8.35
C ARG A 113 3.69 -8.03 -9.31
N THR A 114 3.03 -9.18 -9.20
CA THR A 114 1.89 -9.53 -10.05
C THR A 114 0.70 -8.61 -9.79
N LEU A 115 0.42 -8.31 -8.54
CA LEU A 115 -0.69 -7.43 -8.20
C LEU A 115 -0.51 -6.04 -8.81
N VAL A 116 0.68 -5.46 -8.68
CA VAL A 116 0.90 -4.10 -9.20
C VAL A 116 1.00 -4.07 -10.72
N ALA A 117 1.50 -5.13 -11.33
CA ALA A 117 1.54 -5.22 -12.79
C ALA A 117 0.13 -5.30 -13.38
N ALA A 118 -0.76 -6.06 -12.74
CA ALA A 118 -2.14 -6.15 -13.18
C ALA A 118 -2.83 -4.78 -13.14
N LYS A 119 -2.55 -3.99 -12.10
CA LYS A 119 -3.09 -2.63 -11.99
C LYS A 119 -2.54 -1.74 -13.11
N ALA A 120 -1.26 -1.80 -13.37
CA ALA A 120 -0.65 -1.00 -14.41
C ALA A 120 -1.24 -1.32 -15.79
N LEU A 121 -1.48 -2.60 -16.07
CA LEU A 121 -2.08 -3.01 -17.33
C LEU A 121 -3.53 -2.53 -17.44
N ALA A 122 -4.26 -2.53 -16.35
CA ALA A 122 -5.65 -2.09 -16.35
C ALA A 122 -5.76 -0.58 -16.65
N GLU A 123 -4.73 0.18 -16.34
CA GLU A 123 -4.74 1.63 -16.59
C GLU A 123 -4.20 1.99 -17.96
N ALA A 124 -3.51 1.07 -18.59
CA ALA A 124 -2.99 1.31 -19.94
C ALA A 124 -4.13 1.24 -20.95
#